data_129334055c86fbd8160b104b6c9c7bf9
#
_entry.id   129334055c86fbd8160b104b6c9c7bf9
#
_cell.length_a   1.000
_cell.length_b   1.000
_cell.length_c   1.000
_cell.angle_alpha   90.00
_cell.angle_beta   90.00
_cell.angle_gamma   90.00
#
_symmetry.space_group_name_H-M   'P 1'
#
loop_
_entity.id
_entity.type
_entity.pdbx_description
1 polymer ?
#
loop_
_entity_poly.entity_id
_entity_poly.type
_entity_poly.pdbx_seq_one_letter_code
_entity_poly.pdbx_strand_id
1 'polypeptide(L)' 'MKIEIIDVNYVTDDDALTLEECGFKVGDVVETSGHYIDGDLSIQAIRETEFVIVGDEISISEHEYKVIEE' A
#
# COMPACT_ATOMS: atom_id res chain seq x y z
N MET A 1 -13.89 1.70 0.25
CA MET A 1 -13.17 1.59 1.54
C MET A 1 -11.99 2.56 1.53
N LYS A 2 -11.85 3.32 2.59
CA LYS A 2 -10.69 4.21 2.78
C LYS A 2 -9.77 3.65 3.83
N ILE A 3 -8.49 3.69 3.54
CA ILE A 3 -7.44 3.23 4.46
C ILE A 3 -6.42 4.33 4.66
N GLU A 4 -5.74 4.29 5.80
CA GLU A 4 -4.61 5.18 6.08
C GLU A 4 -3.36 4.34 6.21
N ILE A 5 -2.29 4.78 5.54
CA ILE A 5 -0.99 4.11 5.63
C ILE A 5 -0.36 4.44 6.97
N ILE A 6 -0.01 3.42 7.74
CA ILE A 6 0.56 3.58 9.08
C ILE A 6 1.99 3.09 9.20
N ASP A 7 2.47 2.31 8.23
CA ASP A 7 3.84 1.81 8.21
C ASP A 7 4.31 1.68 6.76
N VAL A 8 5.43 2.27 6.43
CA VAL A 8 5.98 2.23 5.07
C VAL A 8 7.28 1.44 5.00
N ASN A 9 7.75 0.90 6.13
CA ASN A 9 9.00 0.16 6.20
C ASN A 9 8.82 -1.32 6.52
N TYR A 10 7.58 -1.78 6.59
CA TYR A 10 7.28 -3.18 6.86
C TYR A 10 7.63 -4.04 5.67
N VAL A 11 8.46 -5.05 5.87
CA VAL A 11 8.81 -6.03 4.84
C VAL A 11 8.74 -7.43 5.43
N THR A 12 8.22 -8.37 4.64
CA THR A 12 8.18 -9.79 5.00
C THR A 12 9.26 -10.59 4.29
N ASP A 13 9.88 -9.97 3.29
CA ASP A 13 10.87 -10.62 2.42
C ASP A 13 11.89 -9.56 2.02
N ASP A 14 13.18 -9.91 2.05
CA ASP A 14 14.27 -9.00 1.67
C ASP A 14 14.17 -8.52 0.22
N ASP A 15 13.51 -9.30 -0.63
CA ASP A 15 13.34 -8.96 -2.05
C ASP A 15 12.08 -8.11 -2.31
N ALA A 16 11.24 -7.91 -1.29
CA ALA A 16 10.01 -7.14 -1.45
C ALA A 16 10.28 -5.64 -1.37
N LEU A 17 9.56 -4.86 -2.17
CA LEU A 17 9.58 -3.42 -2.06
C LEU A 17 8.81 -2.97 -0.82
N THR A 18 9.32 -1.93 -0.16
CA THR A 18 8.57 -1.28 0.92
C THR A 18 7.56 -0.31 0.33
N LEU A 19 6.56 0.08 1.12
CA LEU A 19 5.62 1.11 0.68
C LEU A 19 6.34 2.45 0.45
N GLU A 20 7.39 2.73 1.22
CA GLU A 20 8.20 3.92 0.99
C GLU A 20 8.80 3.92 -0.41
N GLU A 21 9.33 2.78 -0.85
CA GLU A 21 9.87 2.63 -2.20
C GLU A 21 8.80 2.75 -3.28
N CYS A 22 7.57 2.44 -2.93
CA CYS A 22 6.41 2.58 -3.82
C CYS A 22 5.79 3.98 -3.79
N GLY A 23 6.40 4.93 -3.06
CA GLY A 23 5.95 6.31 -3.04
C GLY A 23 4.91 6.65 -1.98
N PHE A 24 4.65 5.75 -1.04
CA PHE A 24 3.70 5.99 0.03
C PHE A 24 4.39 6.62 1.24
N LYS A 25 3.61 7.35 2.03
CA LYS A 25 4.06 7.98 3.27
C LYS A 25 3.07 7.65 4.37
N VAL A 26 3.56 7.57 5.60
CA VAL A 26 2.69 7.43 6.77
C VAL A 26 1.72 8.62 6.80
N GLY A 27 0.43 8.31 6.96
CA GLY A 27 -0.63 9.33 6.93
C GLY A 27 -1.32 9.47 5.58
N ASP A 28 -0.81 8.85 4.52
CA ASP A 28 -1.49 8.84 3.22
C ASP A 28 -2.82 8.11 3.36
N VAL A 29 -3.88 8.72 2.83
CA VAL A 29 -5.21 8.11 2.78
C VAL A 29 -5.47 7.67 1.34
N VAL A 30 -5.81 6.40 1.20
CA VAL A 30 -6.04 5.79 -0.11
C VAL A 30 -7.43 5.18 -0.14
N GLU A 31 -8.14 5.42 -1.23
CA GLU A 31 -9.42 4.76 -1.47
C GLU A 31 -9.18 3.50 -2.28
N THR A 32 -9.81 2.40 -1.88
CA THR A 32 -9.65 1.11 -2.54
C THR A 32 -11.01 0.42 -2.62
N SER A 33 -11.15 -0.46 -3.62
CA SER A 33 -12.36 -1.27 -3.77
C SER A 33 -12.48 -2.38 -2.72
N GLY A 34 -11.43 -2.58 -1.91
CA GLY A 34 -11.42 -3.67 -0.93
C GLY A 34 -11.08 -5.02 -1.55
N HIS A 35 -10.41 -5.02 -2.68
CA HIS A 35 -10.02 -6.27 -3.34
C HIS A 35 -8.81 -6.89 -2.65
N TYR A 36 -8.94 -8.16 -2.26
CA TYR A 36 -7.88 -8.90 -1.56
C TYR A 36 -7.30 -9.98 -2.47
N ILE A 37 -5.97 -10.11 -2.44
CA ILE A 37 -5.24 -11.16 -3.16
C ILE A 37 -4.39 -11.89 -2.13
N ASP A 38 -4.66 -13.18 -1.93
CA ASP A 38 -3.93 -14.03 -0.96
C ASP A 38 -3.89 -13.43 0.45
N GLY A 39 -4.97 -12.76 0.85
CA GLY A 39 -5.07 -12.14 2.16
C GLY A 39 -4.54 -10.72 2.26
N ASP A 40 -3.83 -10.25 1.25
CA ASP A 40 -3.31 -8.89 1.20
C ASP A 40 -4.27 -7.98 0.43
N LEU A 41 -4.40 -6.75 0.91
CA LEU A 41 -5.23 -5.76 0.24
C LEU A 41 -4.50 -5.22 -0.99
N SER A 42 -5.21 -5.13 -2.11
CA SER A 42 -4.67 -4.55 -3.32
C SER A 42 -5.02 -3.06 -3.40
N ILE A 43 -4.00 -2.23 -3.61
CA ILE A 43 -4.17 -0.80 -3.82
C ILE A 43 -3.39 -0.37 -5.05
N GLN A 44 -3.62 0.86 -5.51
CA GLN A 44 -2.89 1.41 -6.66
C GLN A 44 -1.90 2.46 -6.19
N ALA A 45 -0.72 2.48 -6.81
CA ALA A 45 0.29 3.49 -6.54
C ALA A 45 -0.27 4.87 -6.86
N ILE A 46 0.00 5.84 -5.99
CA ILE A 46 -0.49 7.22 -6.13
C ILE A 46 0.61 8.18 -6.57
N ARG A 47 1.86 7.73 -6.58
CA ARG A 47 3.02 8.52 -7.01
C ARG A 47 3.94 7.67 -7.85
N GLU A 48 4.63 8.30 -8.79
CA GLU A 48 5.66 7.64 -9.56
C GLU A 48 6.98 7.65 -8.78
N THR A 49 7.68 6.52 -8.76
CA THR A 49 9.02 6.38 -8.18
C THR A 49 9.91 5.66 -9.19
N GLU A 50 11.14 5.36 -8.83
CA GLU A 50 12.01 4.56 -9.70
C GLU A 50 11.56 3.10 -9.83
N PHE A 51 10.63 2.66 -8.96
CA PHE A 51 10.15 1.27 -8.94
C PHE A 51 8.74 1.12 -9.49
N VAL A 52 7.89 2.14 -9.40
CA VAL A 52 6.48 2.06 -9.77
C VAL A 52 6.01 3.33 -10.48
N ILE A 53 4.94 3.19 -11.24
CA ILE A 53 4.23 4.33 -11.84
C ILE A 53 2.84 4.42 -11.23
N VAL A 54 2.20 5.59 -11.35
CA VAL A 54 0.85 5.79 -10.85
C VAL A 54 -0.10 4.78 -11.49
N GLY A 55 -0.89 4.10 -10.67
CA GLY A 55 -1.83 3.08 -11.11
C GLY A 55 -1.32 1.66 -11.01
N ASP A 56 -0.03 1.46 -10.75
CA ASP A 56 0.50 0.11 -10.54
C ASP A 56 -0.17 -0.54 -9.33
N GLU A 57 -0.50 -1.82 -9.47
CA GLU A 57 -1.12 -2.58 -8.39
C GLU A 57 -0.08 -2.97 -7.35
N ILE A 58 -0.42 -2.72 -6.09
CA ILE A 58 0.46 -2.99 -4.96
C ILE A 58 -0.34 -3.75 -3.91
N SER A 59 0.23 -4.85 -3.42
CA SER A 59 -0.36 -5.63 -2.32
C SER A 59 0.22 -5.15 -1.00
N ILE A 60 -0.65 -4.88 -0.03
CA ILE A 60 -0.23 -4.41 1.29
C ILE A 60 -0.77 -5.31 2.38
N SER A 61 0.03 -5.48 3.44
CA SER A 61 -0.33 -6.28 4.61
C SER A 61 -1.17 -5.46 5.58
N GLU A 62 -1.96 -6.16 6.39
CA GLU A 62 -2.73 -5.52 7.46
C GLU A 62 -1.89 -4.73 8.46
N HIS A 63 -0.57 -5.00 8.51
CA HIS A 63 0.37 -4.28 9.38
C HIS A 63 0.73 -2.90 8.83
N GLU A 64 0.41 -2.62 7.57
CA GLU A 64 0.85 -1.42 6.87
C GLU A 64 -0.23 -0.35 6.80
N TYR A 65 -1.46 -0.69 7.13
CA TYR A 65 -2.59 0.23 7.01
C TYR A 65 -3.63 0.00 8.11
N LYS A 66 -4.52 0.96 8.24
CA LYS A 66 -5.74 0.79 9.04
C LYS A 66 -6.92 1.26 8.21
N VAL A 67 -8.07 0.62 8.40
CA VAL A 67 -9.31 1.01 7.73
C VAL A 67 -9.89 2.20 8.50
N ILE A 68 -10.15 3.30 7.80
CA ILE A 68 -10.73 4.50 8.41
C ILE A 68 -12.16 4.75 7.95
N GLU A 69 -12.56 4.15 6.83
CA GLU A 69 -13.94 4.27 6.33
C GLU A 69 -14.25 3.08 5.43
N GLU A 70 -15.28 2.36 5.77
CA GLU A 70 -15.76 1.25 4.96
C GLU A 70 -16.85 1.71 4.00
#